data_f2eb8d12bb69156d9e23e3deae651c2a
#
_entry.id   f2eb8d12bb69156d9e23e3deae651c2a
#
_cell.length_a   1.000
_cell.length_b   1.000
_cell.length_c   1.000
_cell.angle_alpha   90.00
_cell.angle_beta   90.00
_cell.angle_gamma   90.00
#
_symmetry.space_group_name_H-M   'P 1'
#
loop_
_entity.id
_entity.type
_entity.pdbx_description
1 polymer ?
#
loop_
_entity_poly.entity_id
_entity_poly.type
_entity_poly.pdbx_seq_one_letter_code
_entity_poly.pdbx_strand_id
1 'polypeptide(L)'
;MTYSEFFAEIKGKFLEADVSNIKDHLTFQFNIIGEAQGIFYIELKNGKIRIEPYVYNDRDAMFTASPDTLKRIAEGKMDPIWAFTMQKLKVEGNIDKALRLKEIIDLKQKQTKKK
;
A
#
# COMPACT_ATOMS: atom_id res chain seq x y z
N MET A 1 4.88 -0.80 19.24
CA MET A 1 4.74 -1.74 18.10
C MET A 1 6.03 -1.80 17.32
N THR A 2 6.56 -3.00 17.11
CA THR A 2 7.77 -3.18 16.32
C THR A 2 7.45 -3.15 14.83
N TYR A 3 8.50 -2.98 14.02
CA TYR A 3 8.31 -3.05 12.56
C TYR A 3 7.71 -4.40 12.14
N SER A 4 8.22 -5.50 12.71
CA SER A 4 7.72 -6.83 12.34
C SER A 4 6.23 -6.99 12.63
N GLU A 5 5.78 -6.49 13.77
CA GLU A 5 4.36 -6.54 14.12
C GLU A 5 3.53 -5.69 13.17
N PHE A 6 4.01 -4.49 12.89
CA PHE A 6 3.32 -3.58 11.96
C PHE A 6 3.26 -4.17 10.56
N PHE A 7 4.39 -4.70 10.07
CA PHE A 7 4.44 -5.29 8.74
C PHE A 7 3.45 -6.44 8.61
N ALA A 8 3.39 -7.32 9.60
CA ALA A 8 2.46 -8.45 9.57
C ALA A 8 1.01 -7.97 9.48
N GLU A 9 0.68 -6.94 10.25
CA GLU A 9 -0.67 -6.37 10.25
C GLU A 9 -1.02 -5.76 8.89
N ILE A 10 -0.12 -4.95 8.33
CA ILE A 10 -0.35 -4.29 7.05
C ILE A 10 -0.45 -5.31 5.93
N LYS A 11 0.45 -6.30 5.94
CA LYS A 11 0.43 -7.35 4.92
C LYS A 11 -0.92 -8.07 4.92
N GLY A 12 -1.43 -8.39 6.11
CA GLY A 12 -2.73 -9.05 6.21
C GLY A 12 -3.85 -8.22 5.61
N LYS A 13 -3.81 -6.91 5.86
CA LYS A 13 -4.85 -6.02 5.34
C LYS A 13 -4.82 -5.92 3.81
N PHE A 14 -3.65 -5.78 3.22
CA PHE A 14 -3.56 -5.68 1.76
C PHE A 14 -3.87 -7.00 1.07
N LEU A 15 -3.55 -8.13 1.70
CA LEU A 15 -3.85 -9.43 1.11
C LEU A 15 -5.35 -9.71 1.04
N GLU A 16 -6.18 -8.93 1.72
CA GLU A 16 -7.64 -9.07 1.63
C GLU A 16 -8.20 -8.57 0.31
N ALA A 17 -7.44 -7.78 -0.43
CA ALA A 17 -7.91 -7.25 -1.71
C ALA A 17 -7.83 -8.32 -2.79
N ASP A 18 -8.91 -8.46 -3.56
CA ASP A 18 -8.92 -9.36 -4.71
C ASP A 18 -8.41 -8.60 -5.92
N VAL A 19 -7.16 -8.84 -6.28
CA VAL A 19 -6.50 -8.14 -7.38
C VAL A 19 -6.48 -8.96 -8.66
N SER A 20 -7.27 -10.03 -8.73
CA SER A 20 -7.22 -10.97 -9.87
C SER A 20 -7.52 -10.29 -11.21
N ASN A 21 -8.28 -9.19 -11.20
CA ASN A 21 -8.62 -8.46 -12.42
C ASN A 21 -7.61 -7.40 -12.79
N ILE A 22 -6.60 -7.15 -11.95
CA ILE A 22 -5.55 -6.19 -12.26
C ILE A 22 -4.44 -6.95 -12.96
N LYS A 23 -4.30 -6.75 -14.26
CA LYS A 23 -3.32 -7.47 -15.06
C LYS A 23 -2.00 -6.74 -15.21
N ASP A 24 -1.98 -5.46 -14.88
CA ASP A 24 -0.76 -4.65 -14.97
C ASP A 24 0.27 -5.11 -13.95
N HIS A 25 1.55 -4.97 -14.32
CA HIS A 25 2.64 -5.19 -13.37
C HIS A 25 2.89 -3.88 -12.64
N LEU A 26 2.56 -3.84 -11.35
CA LEU A 26 2.72 -2.64 -10.53
C LEU A 26 3.63 -2.97 -9.35
N THR A 27 4.55 -2.06 -9.04
CA THR A 27 5.49 -2.25 -7.93
C THR A 27 5.55 -0.98 -7.10
N PHE A 28 5.24 -1.12 -5.83
CA PHE A 28 5.22 0.00 -4.89
C PHE A 28 6.11 -0.32 -3.69
N GLN A 29 7.00 0.60 -3.35
CA GLN A 29 7.79 0.48 -2.13
C GLN A 29 7.21 1.43 -1.09
N PHE A 30 7.16 0.97 0.15
CA PHE A 30 6.64 1.76 1.27
C PHE A 30 7.75 1.96 2.29
N ASN A 31 8.00 3.22 2.62
CA ASN A 31 8.94 3.60 3.67
C ASN A 31 8.13 4.03 4.88
N ILE A 32 8.32 3.33 5.99
CA ILE A 32 7.63 3.66 7.24
C ILE A 32 8.55 4.52 8.07
N ILE A 33 8.09 5.71 8.47
CA ILE A 33 8.87 6.63 9.28
C ILE A 33 8.28 6.71 10.69
N GLY A 34 9.11 7.10 11.66
CA GLY A 34 8.69 7.20 13.04
C GLY A 34 8.72 5.85 13.73
N GLU A 35 7.67 5.55 14.50
CA GLU A 35 7.55 4.24 15.15
C GLU A 35 7.45 3.15 14.09
N ALA A 36 7.98 1.98 14.40
CA ALA A 36 7.97 0.83 13.49
C ALA A 36 8.66 1.12 12.15
N GLN A 37 9.72 1.94 12.20
CA GLN A 37 10.46 2.34 11.01
C GLN A 37 10.95 1.14 10.21
N GLY A 38 10.79 1.19 8.89
CA GLY A 38 11.24 0.10 8.02
C GLY A 38 10.72 0.27 6.61
N ILE A 39 10.96 -0.74 5.79
CA ILE A 39 10.65 -0.73 4.36
C ILE A 39 9.95 -2.03 3.98
N PHE A 40 8.98 -1.96 3.09
CA PHE A 40 8.44 -3.16 2.44
C PHE A 40 7.96 -2.78 1.05
N TYR A 41 7.64 -3.80 0.23
CA TYR A 41 7.09 -3.53 -1.09
C TYR A 41 5.83 -4.33 -1.32
N ILE A 42 5.01 -3.83 -2.26
CA ILE A 42 3.85 -4.54 -2.79
C ILE A 42 4.06 -4.68 -4.28
N GLU A 43 3.95 -5.89 -4.79
CA GLU A 43 4.04 -6.15 -6.21
C GLU A 43 2.75 -6.80 -6.69
N LEU A 44 2.17 -6.25 -7.75
CA LEU A 44 1.04 -6.87 -8.45
C LEU A 44 1.55 -7.38 -9.78
N LYS A 45 1.32 -8.66 -10.05
CA LYS A 45 1.77 -9.28 -11.29
C LYS A 45 0.87 -10.45 -11.61
N ASN A 46 0.35 -10.47 -12.84
CA ASN A 46 -0.49 -11.58 -13.32
C ASN A 46 -1.70 -11.83 -12.41
N GLY A 47 -2.28 -10.76 -11.87
CA GLY A 47 -3.46 -10.87 -11.02
C GLY A 47 -3.18 -11.37 -9.62
N LYS A 48 -1.92 -11.36 -9.21
CA LYS A 48 -1.50 -11.81 -7.88
C LYS A 48 -0.80 -10.70 -7.15
N ILE A 49 -0.88 -10.73 -5.82
CA ILE A 49 -0.24 -9.73 -4.97
C ILE A 49 0.87 -10.39 -4.16
N ARG A 50 2.00 -9.70 -4.05
CA ARG A 50 3.14 -10.15 -3.25
C ARG A 50 3.58 -8.99 -2.37
N ILE A 51 3.77 -9.27 -1.09
CA ILE A 51 4.17 -8.26 -0.10
C ILE A 51 5.33 -8.81 0.71
N GLU A 52 6.49 -8.12 0.61
CA GLU A 52 7.71 -8.62 1.26
C GLU A 52 8.44 -7.46 1.94
N PRO A 53 9.16 -7.73 3.03
CA PRO A 53 9.83 -6.66 3.80
C PRO A 53 11.20 -6.30 3.24
N TYR A 54 11.26 -6.02 1.94
CA TYR A 54 12.52 -5.73 1.25
C TYR A 54 12.36 -4.52 0.34
N VAL A 55 13.50 -3.99 -0.09
CA VAL A 55 13.58 -2.93 -1.10
C VAL A 55 13.23 -3.51 -2.46
N TYR A 56 12.51 -2.74 -3.27
CA TYR A 56 12.24 -3.10 -4.67
C TYR A 56 12.90 -2.03 -5.54
N ASN A 57 14.04 -2.37 -6.15
CA ASN A 57 14.85 -1.37 -6.87
C ASN A 57 14.15 -0.79 -8.10
N ASP A 58 13.41 -1.61 -8.85
CA ASP A 58 12.72 -1.17 -10.06
C ASP A 58 11.28 -0.77 -9.78
N ARG A 59 11.04 -0.19 -8.63
CA ARG A 59 9.69 0.19 -8.23
C ARG A 59 9.12 1.28 -9.12
N ASP A 60 7.81 1.19 -9.36
CA ASP A 60 7.09 2.23 -10.13
C ASP A 60 6.91 3.49 -9.29
N ALA A 61 6.67 3.33 -8.00
CA ALA A 61 6.47 4.46 -7.10
C ALA A 61 6.90 4.09 -5.70
N MET A 62 7.14 5.11 -4.89
CA MET A 62 7.53 4.94 -3.50
C MET A 62 6.66 5.83 -2.63
N PHE A 63 6.13 5.26 -1.56
CA PHE A 63 5.28 5.97 -0.61
C PHE A 63 6.00 6.06 0.73
N THR A 64 5.92 7.23 1.37
CA THR A 64 6.49 7.42 2.69
C THR A 64 5.40 7.94 3.62
N ALA A 65 5.24 7.30 4.76
CA ALA A 65 4.21 7.67 5.71
C ALA A 65 4.51 7.10 7.09
N SER A 66 3.82 7.65 8.10
CA SER A 66 3.88 7.10 9.45
C SER A 66 3.06 5.80 9.50
N PRO A 67 3.30 4.94 10.51
CA PRO A 67 2.50 3.72 10.64
C PRO A 67 1.01 4.00 10.75
N ASP A 68 0.61 5.02 11.52
CA ASP A 68 -0.80 5.34 11.70
C ASP A 68 -1.47 5.72 10.38
N THR A 69 -0.81 6.58 9.61
CA THR A 69 -1.34 7.00 8.30
C THR A 69 -1.50 5.81 7.38
N LEU A 70 -0.46 4.99 7.27
CA LEU A 70 -0.52 3.84 6.37
C LEU A 70 -1.58 2.84 6.80
N LYS A 71 -1.71 2.62 8.10
CA LYS A 71 -2.73 1.70 8.60
C LYS A 71 -4.13 2.19 8.23
N ARG A 72 -4.41 3.48 8.38
CA ARG A 72 -5.71 4.03 8.01
C ARG A 72 -5.99 3.92 6.52
N ILE A 73 -4.95 4.13 5.70
CA ILE A 73 -5.09 3.96 4.26
C ILE A 73 -5.41 2.50 3.94
N ALA A 74 -4.67 1.58 4.53
CA ALA A 74 -4.87 0.15 4.27
C ALA A 74 -6.25 -0.33 4.71
N GLU A 75 -6.80 0.30 5.75
CA GLU A 75 -8.13 -0.05 6.25
C GLU A 75 -9.26 0.64 5.49
N GLY A 76 -8.92 1.49 4.52
CA GLY A 76 -9.92 2.23 3.78
C GLY A 76 -10.50 3.41 4.54
N LYS A 77 -9.90 3.79 5.65
CA LYS A 77 -10.38 4.90 6.49
C LYS A 77 -9.77 6.23 6.10
N MET A 78 -8.76 6.22 5.26
CA MET A 78 -8.13 7.42 4.76
C MET A 78 -7.85 7.25 3.28
N ASP A 79 -8.35 8.18 2.47
CA ASP A 79 -8.12 8.18 1.03
C ASP A 79 -6.65 8.54 0.77
N PRO A 80 -5.91 7.71 0.03
CA PRO A 80 -4.49 8.01 -0.24
C PRO A 80 -4.32 9.32 -1.01
N ILE A 81 -5.26 9.71 -1.86
CA ILE A 81 -5.16 10.97 -2.59
C ILE A 81 -5.30 12.14 -1.62
N TRP A 82 -6.26 12.05 -0.69
CA TRP A 82 -6.41 13.07 0.35
C TRP A 82 -5.15 13.15 1.22
N ALA A 83 -4.62 11.99 1.60
CA ALA A 83 -3.42 11.94 2.44
C ALA A 83 -2.23 12.61 1.74
N PHE A 84 -2.11 12.40 0.42
CA PHE A 84 -1.07 13.05 -0.36
C PHE A 84 -1.27 14.56 -0.38
N THR A 85 -2.50 15.01 -0.61
CA THR A 85 -2.81 16.44 -0.65
C THR A 85 -2.51 17.11 0.69
N MET A 86 -2.79 16.41 1.78
CA MET A 86 -2.57 16.94 3.13
C MET A 86 -1.16 16.68 3.63
N GLN A 87 -0.27 16.19 2.76
CA GLN A 87 1.13 15.94 3.07
C GLN A 87 1.36 14.90 4.16
N LYS A 88 0.38 14.02 4.36
CA LYS A 88 0.53 12.88 5.26
C LYS A 88 1.14 11.67 4.56
N LEU A 89 1.06 11.65 3.24
CA LEU A 89 1.62 10.60 2.41
C LEU A 89 2.52 11.25 1.37
N LYS A 90 3.80 10.88 1.39
CA LYS A 90 4.74 11.37 0.39
C LYS A 90 4.83 10.36 -0.74
N VAL A 91 4.80 10.83 -1.98
CA VAL A 91 4.81 9.97 -3.16
C VAL A 91 5.93 10.39 -4.08
N GLU A 92 6.72 9.41 -4.54
CA GLU A 92 7.80 9.65 -5.50
C GLU A 92 7.70 8.60 -6.60
N GLY A 93 8.16 8.98 -7.80
CA GLY A 93 8.18 8.08 -8.94
C GLY A 93 7.04 8.35 -9.90
N ASN A 94 6.50 7.30 -10.49
CA ASN A 94 5.44 7.41 -11.49
C ASN A 94 4.10 7.68 -10.81
N ILE A 95 3.63 8.92 -10.92
CA ILE A 95 2.41 9.35 -10.24
C ILE A 95 1.18 8.62 -10.79
N ASP A 96 1.11 8.41 -12.10
CA ASP A 96 -0.03 7.71 -12.69
C ASP A 96 -0.17 6.30 -12.12
N LYS A 97 0.95 5.60 -11.96
CA LYS A 97 0.91 4.27 -11.37
C LYS A 97 0.67 4.33 -9.87
N ALA A 98 1.17 5.36 -9.21
CA ALA A 98 0.93 5.53 -7.78
C ALA A 98 -0.56 5.66 -7.47
N LEU A 99 -1.32 6.32 -8.35
CA LEU A 99 -2.75 6.47 -8.17
C LEU A 99 -3.48 5.12 -8.18
N ARG A 100 -2.86 4.09 -8.75
CA ARG A 100 -3.45 2.76 -8.78
C ARG A 100 -3.54 2.14 -7.37
N LEU A 101 -2.81 2.70 -6.40
CA LEU A 101 -2.93 2.23 -5.02
C LEU A 101 -4.37 2.34 -4.53
N LYS A 102 -5.07 3.41 -4.93
CA LYS A 102 -6.45 3.60 -4.53
C LYS A 102 -7.34 2.47 -5.06
N GLU A 103 -7.05 1.95 -6.25
CA GLU A 103 -7.79 0.82 -6.80
C GLU A 103 -7.73 -0.39 -5.86
N ILE A 104 -6.54 -0.67 -5.34
CA ILE A 104 -6.36 -1.81 -4.46
C ILE A 104 -7.19 -1.63 -3.18
N ILE A 105 -7.15 -0.43 -2.63
CA ILE A 105 -7.90 -0.11 -1.42
C ILE A 105 -9.42 -0.23 -1.68
N ASP A 106 -9.88 0.28 -2.83
CA ASP A 106 -11.29 0.24 -3.18
C ASP A 106 -11.78 -1.20 -3.37
N LEU A 107 -10.94 -2.07 -3.93
CA LEU A 107 -11.30 -3.48 -4.08
C LEU A 107 -11.53 -4.13 -2.73
N LYS A 108 -10.69 -3.81 -1.77
CA LYS A 108 -10.86 -4.33 -0.41
C LYS A 108 -12.18 -3.85 0.19
N GLN A 109 -12.50 -2.57 0.02
CA GLN A 109 -13.74 -2.00 0.54
C GLN A 109 -14.97 -2.63 -0.11
N LYS A 110 -14.90 -2.88 -1.42
CA LYS A 110 -15.98 -3.54 -2.13
C LYS A 110 -16.27 -4.90 -1.55
N GLN A 111 -15.23 -5.67 -1.27
CA GLN A 111 -15.39 -6.99 -0.67
C GLN A 111 -16.06 -6.89 0.69
N THR A 112 -15.69 -5.91 1.48
CA THR A 112 -16.27 -5.68 2.78
C THR A 112 -17.75 -5.33 2.67
N LYS A 113 -18.11 -4.55 1.66
CA LYS A 113 -19.48 -4.08 1.48
C LYS A 113 -20.42 -5.16 0.96
N LYS A 114 -19.91 -6.25 0.51
CA LYS A 114 -20.74 -7.31 -0.07
C LYS A 114 -21.56 -8.09 0.94
N LYS A 115 -21.41 -7.79 2.16
CA LYS A 115 -22.17 -8.47 3.19
C LYS A 115 -23.62 -8.15 3.20
#